data_c57729f3e94a5c79d6e9b2fbd686f1d6
#
_entry.id   c57729f3e94a5c79d6e9b2fbd686f1d6
#
_cell.length_a   1.000
_cell.length_b   1.000
_cell.length_c   1.000
_cell.angle_alpha   90.00
_cell.angle_beta   90.00
_cell.angle_gamma   90.00
#
_symmetry.space_group_name_H-M   'P 1'
#
loop_
_entity.id
_entity.type
_entity.pdbx_description
1 polymer ?
#
loop_
_entity_poly.entity_id
_entity_poly.type
_entity_poly.pdbx_seq_one_letter_code
_entity_poly.pdbx_strand_id
1 'polypeptide(L)'
;MKRFHQSLAIAFGLVLLLFVVARTEYAGAQDSPAASPRPSTGAPGGPPTVPQGPPMNPNAKPGTPGVFTDFKAEAPGNLHHITAKDLPDPYATKFAAVFSRPVPRGDAWPKAPDGFKVELYADSLKGDDGKPISPRTIITAPNGDMFVAAQNQGEVLAFRTGPDGKMQSMQIFASGLNLPFGLAFYPPGPDPKYLYVGDTNAVLRFSYAKGDMKATAAPETIVPDLPAGPNHFSRGVAFSLDGKKMFISVGSHSNVPKSDAADPDPLEFHRADILVADPDGKNLDVYAWGIRNGEAITVNTTTGELWTSVNERDELGDNLPPDYITHVQEGGFYGWPWYYAGGNQDPRFPGKHPELQAKAIVPDVLMEPHNASLNITFYEGKQFPKQFKGQLFGAEHGSWNRSVRTGYEVVLVPIKNGHATGEYQDFLTGFVTPAGECWGRPVGVAVASDGSLMVTDDGSNSIWRVTYAKK
;
A
#
# COMPACT_ATOMS: atom_id res chain seq x y z
N MET A 1 -51.75 -14.76 -58.28
CA MET A 1 -51.19 -16.05 -58.76
C MET A 1 -50.03 -16.38 -57.83
N LYS A 2 -50.27 -17.23 -56.91
CA LYS A 2 -49.87 -18.61 -56.71
C LYS A 2 -48.33 -18.85 -56.77
N ARG A 3 -47.81 -19.25 -55.58
CA ARG A 3 -46.95 -20.41 -55.24
C ARG A 3 -45.46 -20.07 -55.18
N PHE A 4 -44.62 -20.59 -54.24
CA PHE A 4 -44.67 -21.75 -53.32
C PHE A 4 -43.68 -21.56 -52.21
N HIS A 5 -44.04 -22.02 -51.01
CA HIS A 5 -43.16 -22.25 -49.83
C HIS A 5 -42.27 -23.45 -50.10
N GLN A 6 -41.01 -23.37 -49.58
CA GLN A 6 -40.34 -24.58 -49.07
C GLN A 6 -39.52 -24.20 -47.82
N SER A 7 -39.93 -24.82 -46.73
CA SER A 7 -39.28 -24.80 -45.44
C SER A 7 -38.09 -25.76 -45.44
N LEU A 8 -36.96 -25.35 -44.89
CA LEU A 8 -35.88 -26.25 -44.52
C LEU A 8 -35.68 -26.17 -43.02
N ALA A 9 -36.13 -27.20 -42.32
CA ALA A 9 -35.91 -27.40 -40.88
C ALA A 9 -34.53 -28.02 -40.69
N ILE A 10 -33.67 -27.34 -39.91
CA ILE A 10 -32.42 -27.92 -39.40
C ILE A 10 -32.66 -28.21 -37.92
N ALA A 11 -32.63 -29.51 -37.62
CA ALA A 11 -32.73 -30.02 -36.25
C ALA A 11 -31.44 -29.75 -35.47
N PHE A 12 -31.53 -28.98 -34.37
CA PHE A 12 -30.49 -28.92 -33.37
C PHE A 12 -30.78 -29.96 -32.29
N GLY A 13 -29.90 -30.99 -32.23
CA GLY A 13 -29.94 -31.99 -31.17
C GLY A 13 -29.52 -31.40 -29.82
N LEU A 14 -30.43 -31.43 -28.89
CA LEU A 14 -30.23 -31.11 -27.49
C LEU A 14 -29.53 -32.29 -26.80
N VAL A 15 -28.26 -32.14 -26.42
CA VAL A 15 -27.60 -33.06 -25.51
C VAL A 15 -27.81 -32.56 -24.08
N LEU A 16 -28.76 -33.16 -23.39
CA LEU A 16 -29.04 -32.94 -21.97
C LEU A 16 -28.04 -33.76 -21.15
N LEU A 17 -27.02 -33.13 -20.57
CA LEU A 17 -26.17 -33.75 -19.55
C LEU A 17 -26.84 -33.58 -18.18
N LEU A 18 -27.39 -34.64 -17.65
CA LEU A 18 -27.89 -34.74 -16.28
C LEU A 18 -26.71 -34.80 -15.33
N PHE A 19 -26.44 -33.75 -14.59
CA PHE A 19 -25.63 -33.81 -13.38
C PHE A 19 -26.52 -34.23 -12.19
N VAL A 20 -26.35 -35.47 -11.74
CA VAL A 20 -26.91 -35.93 -10.47
C VAL A 20 -26.11 -35.33 -9.35
N VAL A 21 -26.72 -34.34 -8.66
CA VAL A 21 -26.17 -33.79 -7.41
C VAL A 21 -26.56 -34.76 -6.28
N ALA A 22 -25.62 -35.55 -5.81
CA ALA A 22 -25.78 -36.30 -4.58
C ALA A 22 -25.70 -35.30 -3.39
N ARG A 23 -26.85 -35.01 -2.77
CA ARG A 23 -26.89 -34.39 -1.46
C ARG A 23 -26.45 -35.43 -0.43
N THR A 24 -25.26 -35.26 0.10
CA THR A 24 -24.90 -35.86 1.41
C THR A 24 -25.19 -34.79 2.47
N GLU A 25 -26.20 -35.02 3.27
CA GLU A 25 -26.44 -34.32 4.52
C GLU A 25 -25.27 -34.58 5.47
N TYR A 26 -24.53 -33.57 5.81
CA TYR A 26 -23.61 -33.56 6.94
C TYR A 26 -24.24 -32.74 8.05
N ALA A 27 -24.87 -33.45 8.98
CA ALA A 27 -25.22 -32.89 10.28
C ALA A 27 -24.02 -33.06 11.20
N GLY A 28 -23.63 -32.01 11.85
CA GLY A 28 -22.85 -32.10 13.08
C GLY A 28 -21.60 -31.24 13.15
N ALA A 29 -21.63 -30.43 14.19
CA ALA A 29 -20.53 -29.77 14.89
C ALA A 29 -19.97 -28.47 14.22
N GLN A 30 -20.46 -27.40 14.76
CA GLN A 30 -19.75 -26.11 14.79
C GLN A 30 -18.42 -26.30 15.53
N ASP A 31 -17.33 -26.34 14.76
CA ASP A 31 -16.01 -25.91 15.24
C ASP A 31 -15.49 -24.89 14.24
N SER A 32 -15.55 -23.63 14.66
CA SER A 32 -14.83 -22.55 14.00
C SER A 32 -13.36 -22.94 13.94
N PRO A 33 -12.70 -22.92 12.76
CA PRO A 33 -11.26 -23.11 12.74
C PRO A 33 -10.64 -21.98 13.56
N ALA A 34 -9.99 -22.36 14.64
CA ALA A 34 -9.18 -21.50 15.47
C ALA A 34 -8.22 -20.71 14.56
N ALA A 35 -8.20 -19.40 14.74
CA ALA A 35 -7.22 -18.52 14.13
C ALA A 35 -5.84 -19.17 14.23
N SER A 36 -5.15 -19.27 13.11
CA SER A 36 -3.77 -19.76 13.07
C SER A 36 -2.98 -19.02 14.16
N PRO A 37 -2.19 -19.72 14.99
CA PRO A 37 -1.48 -19.09 16.07
C PRO A 37 -0.58 -18.02 15.48
N ARG A 38 -0.74 -16.79 15.97
CA ARG A 38 0.26 -15.71 15.78
C ARG A 38 1.63 -16.34 15.98
N PRO A 39 2.66 -15.95 15.24
CA PRO A 39 4.01 -16.31 15.64
C PRO A 39 4.17 -15.81 17.06
N SER A 40 4.19 -16.74 18.01
CA SER A 40 4.46 -16.47 19.41
C SER A 40 5.72 -15.66 19.47
N THR A 41 5.72 -14.61 20.28
CA THR A 41 6.94 -14.01 20.80
C THR A 41 7.68 -15.17 21.46
N GLY A 42 8.53 -15.83 20.68
CA GLY A 42 9.29 -17.00 21.13
C GLY A 42 10.13 -16.61 22.32
N ALA A 43 10.26 -17.56 23.27
CA ALA A 43 11.33 -17.57 24.26
C ALA A 43 12.67 -17.19 23.62
N PRO A 44 13.69 -16.73 24.38
CA PRO A 44 14.97 -16.27 23.83
C PRO A 44 15.64 -17.39 23.06
N GLY A 45 15.23 -17.58 21.82
CA GLY A 45 15.90 -18.39 20.81
C GLY A 45 17.11 -17.61 20.34
N GLY A 46 18.17 -18.32 19.96
CA GLY A 46 19.40 -17.76 19.42
C GLY A 46 19.16 -16.70 18.34
N PRO A 47 20.18 -15.93 17.96
CA PRO A 47 20.06 -14.85 16.99
C PRO A 47 19.32 -15.37 15.75
N PRO A 48 18.33 -14.63 15.23
CA PRO A 48 17.58 -15.05 14.05
C PRO A 48 18.57 -15.35 12.94
N THR A 49 18.49 -16.56 12.36
CA THR A 49 19.29 -16.92 11.20
C THR A 49 18.92 -15.96 10.08
N VAL A 50 19.87 -15.13 9.66
CA VAL A 50 19.70 -14.26 8.49
C VAL A 50 19.46 -15.17 7.28
N PRO A 51 18.40 -14.98 6.51
CA PRO A 51 18.19 -15.75 5.29
C PRO A 51 19.44 -15.68 4.40
N GLN A 52 19.83 -16.81 3.84
CA GLN A 52 20.90 -16.80 2.84
C GLN A 52 20.28 -16.42 1.49
N GLY A 53 20.63 -15.24 1.02
CA GLY A 53 20.24 -14.78 -0.31
C GLY A 53 21.14 -15.32 -1.43
N PRO A 54 20.80 -14.95 -2.67
CA PRO A 54 21.63 -15.29 -3.84
C PRO A 54 23.07 -14.81 -3.68
N PRO A 55 24.05 -15.51 -4.28
CA PRO A 55 25.44 -15.06 -4.29
C PRO A 55 25.59 -13.77 -5.11
N MET A 56 26.50 -12.89 -4.69
CA MET A 56 26.87 -11.70 -5.45
C MET A 56 27.48 -12.11 -6.81
N ASN A 57 27.14 -11.38 -7.87
CA ASN A 57 27.77 -11.49 -9.17
C ASN A 57 28.99 -10.56 -9.24
N PRO A 58 30.23 -11.08 -9.22
CA PRO A 58 31.45 -10.23 -9.21
C PRO A 58 31.66 -9.44 -10.51
N ASN A 59 30.91 -9.77 -11.58
CA ASN A 59 31.00 -9.10 -12.88
C ASN A 59 29.81 -8.14 -13.12
N ALA A 60 28.90 -8.00 -12.15
CA ALA A 60 27.76 -7.10 -12.28
C ALA A 60 28.24 -5.64 -12.34
N LYS A 61 27.61 -4.86 -13.23
CA LYS A 61 27.83 -3.42 -13.28
C LYS A 61 27.18 -2.77 -12.06
N PRO A 62 27.87 -1.87 -11.36
CA PRO A 62 27.25 -1.06 -10.31
C PRO A 62 26.24 -0.09 -10.91
N GLY A 63 25.31 0.39 -10.10
CA GLY A 63 24.46 1.53 -10.48
C GLY A 63 25.26 2.82 -10.67
N THR A 64 24.57 3.84 -11.18
CA THR A 64 25.17 5.18 -11.35
C THR A 64 25.67 5.72 -10.01
N PRO A 65 26.96 6.08 -9.89
CA PRO A 65 27.52 6.56 -8.64
C PRO A 65 26.80 7.81 -8.11
N GLY A 66 26.46 7.81 -6.82
CA GLY A 66 25.86 8.95 -6.13
C GLY A 66 24.35 9.12 -6.36
N VAL A 67 23.71 8.25 -7.15
CA VAL A 67 22.25 8.27 -7.35
C VAL A 67 21.55 7.59 -6.18
N PHE A 68 22.05 6.43 -5.75
CA PHE A 68 21.50 5.70 -4.60
C PHE A 68 22.15 6.17 -3.30
N THR A 69 21.32 6.47 -2.30
CA THR A 69 21.72 7.04 -1.02
C THR A 69 21.29 6.16 0.16
N ASP A 70 21.56 6.59 1.37
CA ASP A 70 21.12 5.93 2.60
C ASP A 70 20.65 6.99 3.63
N PHE A 71 20.12 6.52 4.78
CA PHE A 71 19.57 7.39 5.83
C PHE A 71 20.51 8.52 6.30
N LYS A 72 21.82 8.41 6.08
CA LYS A 72 22.79 9.45 6.47
C LYS A 72 22.76 10.66 5.54
N ALA A 73 22.33 10.45 4.31
CA ALA A 73 22.16 11.51 3.33
C ALA A 73 20.75 12.12 3.36
N GLU A 74 19.79 11.48 4.00
CA GLU A 74 18.41 11.99 4.10
C GLU A 74 18.37 13.31 4.87
N ALA A 75 17.84 14.35 4.25
CA ALA A 75 17.62 15.65 4.89
C ALA A 75 16.47 16.39 4.21
N PRO A 76 15.59 17.10 4.97
CA PRO A 76 14.48 17.81 4.38
C PRO A 76 14.92 18.78 3.27
N GLY A 77 14.36 18.59 2.08
CA GLY A 77 14.67 19.40 0.90
C GLY A 77 15.62 18.73 -0.10
N ASN A 78 16.27 17.62 0.23
CA ASN A 78 17.07 16.89 -0.74
C ASN A 78 16.20 16.34 -1.85
N LEU A 79 16.66 16.48 -3.08
CA LEU A 79 15.97 16.03 -4.29
C LEU A 79 16.64 14.76 -4.84
N HIS A 80 15.84 13.78 -5.18
CA HIS A 80 16.25 12.52 -5.76
C HIS A 80 15.64 12.35 -7.15
N HIS A 81 16.41 11.78 -8.06
CA HIS A 81 15.97 11.44 -9.41
C HIS A 81 16.63 10.15 -9.84
N ILE A 82 15.90 9.05 -9.75
CA ILE A 82 16.34 7.72 -10.15
C ILE A 82 15.65 7.37 -11.46
N THR A 83 16.41 6.88 -12.43
CA THR A 83 15.89 6.43 -13.73
C THR A 83 16.26 4.98 -13.99
N ALA A 84 15.57 4.32 -14.92
CA ALA A 84 15.89 2.95 -15.31
C ALA A 84 17.33 2.78 -15.84
N LYS A 85 17.99 3.87 -16.25
CA LYS A 85 19.39 3.86 -16.74
C LYS A 85 20.42 3.83 -15.59
N ASP A 86 19.99 4.22 -14.39
CA ASP A 86 20.86 4.30 -13.22
C ASP A 86 20.97 2.96 -12.49
N LEU A 87 20.10 2.01 -12.82
CA LEU A 87 19.98 0.74 -12.12
C LEU A 87 21.26 -0.11 -12.31
N PRO A 88 21.73 -0.79 -11.24
CA PRO A 88 22.78 -1.79 -11.34
C PRO A 88 22.30 -3.05 -12.07
N ASP A 89 23.25 -3.91 -12.43
CA ASP A 89 22.90 -5.29 -12.78
C ASP A 89 22.43 -6.06 -11.53
N PRO A 90 21.58 -7.09 -11.69
CA PRO A 90 21.20 -7.97 -10.58
C PRO A 90 22.39 -8.55 -9.85
N TYR A 91 22.29 -8.62 -8.53
CA TYR A 91 23.30 -9.17 -7.63
C TYR A 91 24.64 -8.40 -7.61
N ALA A 92 24.60 -7.10 -7.94
CA ALA A 92 25.80 -6.24 -7.87
C ALA A 92 26.33 -6.04 -6.44
N THR A 93 25.46 -6.24 -5.43
CA THR A 93 25.84 -6.24 -4.01
C THR A 93 25.47 -7.56 -3.34
N LYS A 94 26.14 -7.85 -2.23
CA LYS A 94 25.80 -9.02 -1.42
C LYS A 94 24.42 -8.85 -0.80
N PHE A 95 23.64 -9.93 -0.76
CA PHE A 95 22.39 -9.95 -0.03
C PHE A 95 22.57 -9.50 1.44
N ALA A 96 21.72 -8.61 1.89
CA ALA A 96 21.68 -8.14 3.26
C ALA A 96 20.23 -8.17 3.79
N ALA A 97 20.09 -8.41 5.10
CA ALA A 97 18.84 -8.32 5.82
C ALA A 97 19.07 -7.59 7.14
N VAL A 98 18.62 -6.34 7.20
CA VAL A 98 18.74 -5.48 8.38
C VAL A 98 17.34 -5.16 8.87
N PHE A 99 16.73 -6.13 9.59
CA PHE A 99 15.35 -6.03 10.05
C PHE A 99 15.11 -4.79 10.90
N SER A 100 14.00 -4.12 10.65
CA SER A 100 13.55 -2.96 11.42
C SER A 100 12.97 -3.42 12.75
N ARG A 101 13.72 -3.16 13.82
CA ARG A 101 13.25 -3.32 15.20
C ARG A 101 13.32 -1.94 15.84
N PRO A 102 12.20 -1.22 15.96
CA PRO A 102 12.22 0.11 16.53
C PRO A 102 12.78 0.13 17.93
N VAL A 103 13.72 1.03 18.19
CA VAL A 103 14.20 1.36 19.53
C VAL A 103 13.32 2.46 20.14
N PRO A 104 13.30 2.63 21.46
CA PRO A 104 12.59 3.75 22.07
C PRO A 104 13.03 5.10 21.49
N ARG A 105 12.06 5.95 21.15
CA ARG A 105 12.31 7.29 20.56
C ARG A 105 13.24 8.16 21.42
N GLY A 106 13.13 8.10 22.73
CA GLY A 106 13.83 9.03 23.63
C GLY A 106 13.48 10.48 23.30
N ASP A 107 14.52 11.32 23.15
CA ASP A 107 14.38 12.74 22.77
C ASP A 107 14.42 12.97 21.25
N ALA A 108 14.47 11.91 20.44
CA ALA A 108 14.50 12.02 18.99
C ALA A 108 13.20 12.64 18.46
N TRP A 109 13.30 13.46 17.42
CA TRP A 109 12.18 14.18 16.82
C TRP A 109 12.32 14.23 15.32
N PRO A 110 11.23 14.08 14.55
CA PRO A 110 11.30 14.19 13.10
C PRO A 110 11.69 15.60 12.67
N LYS A 111 12.40 15.71 11.54
CA LYS A 111 12.85 16.97 10.95
C LYS A 111 12.03 17.26 9.71
N ALA A 112 11.55 18.49 9.57
CA ALA A 112 10.83 19.00 8.41
C ALA A 112 11.57 20.21 7.80
N PRO A 113 11.26 20.63 6.56
CA PRO A 113 11.86 21.80 5.95
C PRO A 113 11.63 23.09 6.77
N ASP A 114 12.43 24.11 6.52
CA ASP A 114 12.30 25.42 7.16
C ASP A 114 10.88 26.00 7.01
N GLY A 115 10.36 26.52 8.12
CA GLY A 115 9.00 27.05 8.19
C GLY A 115 7.94 26.02 8.57
N PHE A 116 8.28 24.74 8.58
CA PHE A 116 7.39 23.70 9.10
C PHE A 116 7.67 23.41 10.57
N LYS A 117 6.62 23.01 11.28
CA LYS A 117 6.67 22.56 12.67
C LYS A 117 6.10 21.17 12.77
N VAL A 118 6.78 20.28 13.48
CA VAL A 118 6.32 18.92 13.77
C VAL A 118 5.85 18.84 15.20
N GLU A 119 4.67 18.32 15.42
CA GLU A 119 4.04 18.14 16.72
C GLU A 119 3.51 16.71 16.87
N LEU A 120 3.41 16.21 18.10
CA LEU A 120 2.66 15.00 18.39
C LEU A 120 1.16 15.32 18.38
N TYR A 121 0.39 14.62 17.53
CA TYR A 121 -1.07 14.60 17.60
C TYR A 121 -1.54 13.55 18.60
N ALA A 122 -0.96 12.35 18.54
CA ALA A 122 -1.15 11.30 19.51
C ALA A 122 0.19 10.59 19.79
N ASP A 123 0.47 10.25 21.04
CA ASP A 123 1.72 9.61 21.46
C ASP A 123 1.43 8.29 22.16
N SER A 124 2.29 7.31 21.91
CA SER A 124 2.31 6.02 22.62
C SER A 124 0.92 5.37 22.68
N LEU A 125 0.25 5.30 21.52
CA LEU A 125 -1.10 4.76 21.41
C LEU A 125 -1.20 3.36 22.01
N LYS A 126 -2.24 3.13 22.83
CA LYS A 126 -2.51 1.85 23.47
C LYS A 126 -3.98 1.49 23.33
N GLY A 127 -4.23 0.20 23.15
CA GLY A 127 -5.57 -0.36 23.23
C GLY A 127 -6.09 -0.47 24.66
N ASP A 128 -7.34 -0.87 24.82
CA ASP A 128 -7.97 -1.09 26.12
C ASP A 128 -7.25 -2.18 26.95
N ASP A 129 -6.54 -3.08 26.27
CA ASP A 129 -5.69 -4.11 26.91
C ASP A 129 -4.30 -3.60 27.34
N GLY A 130 -4.04 -2.30 27.17
CA GLY A 130 -2.77 -1.65 27.48
C GLY A 130 -1.62 -1.93 26.50
N LYS A 131 -1.85 -2.73 25.45
CA LYS A 131 -0.82 -3.02 24.44
C LYS A 131 -0.67 -1.88 23.46
N PRO A 132 0.55 -1.68 22.91
CA PRO A 132 0.79 -0.68 21.87
C PRO A 132 -0.09 -0.93 20.63
N ILE A 133 -0.65 0.13 20.07
CA ILE A 133 -1.35 0.13 18.81
C ILE A 133 -0.37 0.53 17.72
N SER A 134 -0.34 -0.24 16.63
CA SER A 134 0.40 0.10 15.42
C SER A 134 -0.52 0.84 14.44
N PRO A 135 -0.51 2.18 14.41
CA PRO A 135 -1.36 2.95 13.50
C PRO A 135 -0.84 2.81 12.07
N ARG A 136 -1.73 2.46 11.15
CA ARG A 136 -1.41 2.27 9.73
C ARG A 136 -2.04 3.38 8.89
N THR A 137 -2.85 3.04 7.89
CA THR A 137 -3.54 4.04 7.06
C THR A 137 -4.35 5.03 7.91
N ILE A 138 -4.30 6.29 7.54
CA ILE A 138 -5.07 7.38 8.16
C ILE A 138 -5.85 8.13 7.08
N ILE A 139 -7.10 8.47 7.36
CA ILE A 139 -7.94 9.29 6.50
C ILE A 139 -8.68 10.36 7.31
N THR A 140 -9.07 11.44 6.65
CA THR A 140 -9.83 12.55 7.26
C THR A 140 -11.30 12.47 6.84
N ALA A 141 -12.20 12.43 7.81
CA ALA A 141 -13.63 12.57 7.57
C ALA A 141 -14.01 14.02 7.21
N PRO A 142 -15.12 14.26 6.50
CA PRO A 142 -15.53 15.62 6.11
C PRO A 142 -15.82 16.60 7.26
N ASN A 143 -15.98 16.10 8.48
CA ASN A 143 -16.13 16.94 9.68
C ASN A 143 -14.79 17.22 10.40
N GLY A 144 -13.68 16.67 9.88
CA GLY A 144 -12.34 16.83 10.43
C GLY A 144 -11.90 15.75 11.41
N ASP A 145 -12.76 14.79 11.74
CA ASP A 145 -12.37 13.62 12.52
C ASP A 145 -11.40 12.75 11.70
N MET A 146 -10.48 12.06 12.38
CA MET A 146 -9.51 11.18 11.75
C MET A 146 -9.90 9.72 11.97
N PHE A 147 -9.74 8.88 10.93
CA PHE A 147 -9.90 7.44 11.04
C PHE A 147 -8.60 6.75 10.74
N VAL A 148 -8.22 5.80 11.58
CA VAL A 148 -6.91 5.11 11.52
C VAL A 148 -7.12 3.61 11.56
N ALA A 149 -6.56 2.88 10.61
CA ALA A 149 -6.48 1.43 10.67
C ALA A 149 -5.43 1.01 11.70
N ALA A 150 -5.84 0.28 12.73
CA ALA A 150 -4.99 -0.38 13.71
C ALA A 150 -4.87 -1.86 13.33
N GLN A 151 -4.04 -2.13 12.31
CA GLN A 151 -4.01 -3.40 11.60
C GLN A 151 -3.79 -4.61 12.51
N ASN A 152 -2.78 -4.54 13.37
CA ASN A 152 -2.43 -5.67 14.26
C ASN A 152 -3.46 -5.91 15.37
N GLN A 153 -4.29 -4.93 15.68
CA GLN A 153 -5.38 -5.03 16.65
C GLN A 153 -6.68 -5.52 16.00
N GLY A 154 -6.76 -5.50 14.66
CA GLY A 154 -8.00 -5.78 13.94
C GLY A 154 -9.05 -4.73 14.20
N GLU A 155 -8.65 -3.44 14.24
CA GLU A 155 -9.51 -2.33 14.63
C GLU A 155 -9.41 -1.16 13.65
N VAL A 156 -10.46 -0.35 13.61
CA VAL A 156 -10.43 1.01 13.09
C VAL A 156 -10.67 1.97 14.26
N LEU A 157 -9.78 2.93 14.42
CA LEU A 157 -9.86 3.96 15.44
C LEU A 157 -10.46 5.23 14.85
N ALA A 158 -11.28 5.95 15.61
CA ALA A 158 -11.78 7.28 15.29
C ALA A 158 -11.23 8.29 16.31
N PHE A 159 -10.70 9.40 15.80
CA PHE A 159 -10.15 10.48 16.59
C PHE A 159 -10.97 11.75 16.37
N ARG A 160 -11.51 12.32 17.44
CA ARG A 160 -12.10 13.65 17.40
C ARG A 160 -11.01 14.70 17.43
N THR A 161 -10.99 15.57 16.42
CA THR A 161 -10.04 16.68 16.31
C THR A 161 -10.70 17.99 16.69
N GLY A 162 -10.07 18.77 17.58
CA GLY A 162 -10.54 20.10 17.96
C GLY A 162 -10.27 21.17 16.90
N PRO A 163 -10.84 22.38 17.08
CA PRO A 163 -10.60 23.51 16.19
C PRO A 163 -9.14 23.96 16.16
N ASP A 164 -8.38 23.63 17.18
CA ASP A 164 -6.92 23.90 17.29
C ASP A 164 -6.06 22.82 16.61
N GLY A 165 -6.69 21.84 15.98
CA GLY A 165 -6.03 20.72 15.32
C GLY A 165 -5.47 19.67 16.27
N LYS A 166 -5.83 19.70 17.55
CA LYS A 166 -5.40 18.72 18.56
C LYS A 166 -6.42 17.63 18.77
N MET A 167 -5.95 16.45 19.16
CA MET A 167 -6.80 15.35 19.56
C MET A 167 -7.59 15.71 20.82
N GLN A 168 -8.91 15.55 20.77
CA GLN A 168 -9.82 15.70 21.90
C GLN A 168 -10.20 14.35 22.52
N SER A 169 -10.43 13.35 21.69
CA SER A 169 -10.78 11.99 22.12
C SER A 169 -10.45 10.96 21.04
N MET A 170 -10.26 9.73 21.46
CA MET A 170 -10.11 8.55 20.61
C MET A 170 -11.14 7.50 21.03
N GLN A 171 -11.72 6.80 20.06
CA GLN A 171 -12.61 5.66 20.27
C GLN A 171 -12.30 4.57 19.26
N ILE A 172 -12.60 3.32 19.61
CA ILE A 172 -12.62 2.21 18.66
C ILE A 172 -13.91 2.35 17.85
N PHE A 173 -13.78 2.67 16.54
CA PHE A 173 -14.92 2.73 15.63
C PHE A 173 -15.44 1.33 15.33
N ALA A 174 -14.57 0.39 14.99
CA ALA A 174 -14.89 -1.01 14.70
C ALA A 174 -13.76 -1.92 15.15
N SER A 175 -14.10 -3.16 15.52
CA SER A 175 -13.16 -4.20 15.96
C SER A 175 -13.53 -5.56 15.39
N GLY A 176 -12.65 -6.56 15.57
CA GLY A 176 -12.85 -7.92 15.06
C GLY A 176 -12.58 -8.05 13.56
N LEU A 177 -11.80 -7.13 12.99
CA LEU A 177 -11.43 -7.10 11.59
C LEU A 177 -10.17 -7.95 11.33
N ASN A 178 -10.02 -8.38 10.08
CA ASN A 178 -8.89 -9.22 9.67
C ASN A 178 -7.77 -8.37 9.06
N LEU A 179 -6.87 -7.83 9.88
CA LEU A 179 -5.74 -6.98 9.48
C LEU A 179 -6.18 -5.79 8.59
N PRO A 180 -7.10 -4.94 9.03
CA PRO A 180 -7.61 -3.82 8.24
C PRO A 180 -6.48 -2.88 7.81
N PHE A 181 -6.54 -2.38 6.56
CA PHE A 181 -5.55 -1.45 6.05
C PHE A 181 -6.18 -0.28 5.28
N GLY A 182 -6.77 -0.53 4.12
CA GLY A 182 -7.41 0.51 3.29
C GLY A 182 -8.66 1.06 3.93
N LEU A 183 -8.80 2.36 3.94
CA LEU A 183 -9.97 3.08 4.44
C LEU A 183 -10.44 4.06 3.38
N ALA A 184 -11.75 4.09 3.10
CA ALA A 184 -12.32 5.07 2.17
C ALA A 184 -13.76 5.43 2.53
N PHE A 185 -14.08 6.72 2.53
CA PHE A 185 -15.46 7.18 2.66
C PHE A 185 -16.20 7.11 1.33
N TYR A 186 -17.47 6.70 1.37
CA TYR A 186 -18.32 6.58 0.19
C TYR A 186 -19.74 7.12 0.43
N PRO A 187 -20.39 7.81 -0.55
CA PRO A 187 -19.79 8.30 -1.79
C PRO A 187 -18.66 9.31 -1.52
N PRO A 188 -17.73 9.52 -2.48
CA PRO A 188 -16.74 10.59 -2.38
C PRO A 188 -17.41 11.95 -2.22
N GLY A 189 -16.83 12.83 -1.40
CA GLY A 189 -17.34 14.18 -1.20
C GLY A 189 -17.73 14.50 0.24
N PRO A 190 -18.54 15.56 0.48
CA PRO A 190 -18.74 16.12 1.82
C PRO A 190 -19.75 15.37 2.69
N ASP A 191 -20.52 14.45 2.12
CA ASP A 191 -21.61 13.75 2.80
C ASP A 191 -21.62 12.23 2.56
N PRO A 192 -20.53 11.52 2.94
CA PRO A 192 -20.46 10.08 2.81
C PRO A 192 -21.49 9.38 3.70
N LYS A 193 -21.94 8.21 3.26
CA LYS A 193 -22.90 7.36 3.96
C LYS A 193 -22.26 6.09 4.51
N TYR A 194 -21.04 5.82 4.07
CA TYR A 194 -20.34 4.59 4.41
C TYR A 194 -18.84 4.85 4.63
N LEU A 195 -18.24 4.04 5.51
CA LEU A 195 -16.82 3.81 5.58
C LEU A 195 -16.53 2.41 5.05
N TYR A 196 -15.73 2.32 4.00
CA TYR A 196 -15.20 1.06 3.48
C TYR A 196 -13.87 0.74 4.13
N VAL A 197 -13.67 -0.54 4.41
CA VAL A 197 -12.46 -1.07 5.04
C VAL A 197 -11.95 -2.24 4.23
N GLY A 198 -10.71 -2.17 3.77
CA GLY A 198 -10.01 -3.29 3.15
C GLY A 198 -9.41 -4.20 4.20
N ASP A 199 -10.04 -5.35 4.40
CA ASP A 199 -9.52 -6.46 5.18
C ASP A 199 -8.71 -7.41 4.29
N THR A 200 -7.83 -8.23 4.85
CA THR A 200 -6.97 -9.13 4.07
C THR A 200 -7.74 -9.98 3.06
N ASN A 201 -8.93 -10.46 3.41
CA ASN A 201 -9.71 -11.38 2.60
C ASN A 201 -11.06 -10.82 2.13
N ALA A 202 -11.33 -9.54 2.38
CA ALA A 202 -12.61 -8.93 2.00
C ALA A 202 -12.51 -7.40 1.90
N VAL A 203 -13.48 -6.79 1.22
CA VAL A 203 -13.82 -5.38 1.43
C VAL A 203 -15.12 -5.33 2.22
N LEU A 204 -15.06 -4.66 3.36
CA LEU A 204 -16.19 -4.45 4.27
C LEU A 204 -16.72 -3.02 4.15
N ARG A 205 -18.00 -2.83 4.48
CA ARG A 205 -18.66 -1.52 4.49
C ARG A 205 -19.44 -1.32 5.77
N PHE A 206 -19.16 -0.24 6.48
CA PHE A 206 -19.91 0.21 7.65
C PHE A 206 -20.82 1.37 7.27
N SER A 207 -22.07 1.40 7.78
CA SER A 207 -22.88 2.61 7.75
C SER A 207 -22.17 3.72 8.54
N TYR A 208 -22.16 4.92 7.98
CA TYR A 208 -21.51 6.09 8.57
C TYR A 208 -22.38 7.32 8.43
N ALA A 209 -22.56 8.02 9.51
CA ALA A 209 -23.09 9.38 9.54
C ALA A 209 -22.01 10.35 10.03
N LYS A 210 -22.04 11.57 9.51
CA LYS A 210 -21.06 12.61 9.87
C LYS A 210 -20.98 12.81 11.37
N GLY A 211 -19.81 12.53 11.95
CA GLY A 211 -19.54 12.65 13.38
C GLY A 211 -19.65 11.34 14.17
N ASP A 212 -19.96 10.23 13.51
CA ASP A 212 -19.94 8.92 14.15
C ASP A 212 -18.50 8.56 14.55
N MET A 213 -18.33 8.27 15.84
CA MET A 213 -17.07 7.82 16.44
C MET A 213 -17.06 6.31 16.69
N LYS A 214 -18.20 5.64 16.46
CA LYS A 214 -18.39 4.21 16.66
C LYS A 214 -19.39 3.69 15.61
N ALA A 215 -19.09 2.53 15.03
CA ALA A 215 -20.01 1.85 14.14
C ALA A 215 -21.30 1.49 14.86
N THR A 216 -22.45 1.77 14.24
CA THR A 216 -23.78 1.56 14.82
C THR A 216 -24.35 0.17 14.52
N ALA A 217 -23.74 -0.55 13.57
CA ALA A 217 -24.12 -1.89 13.15
C ALA A 217 -22.89 -2.69 12.69
N ALA A 218 -23.06 -4.01 12.55
CA ALA A 218 -22.07 -4.87 11.92
C ALA A 218 -21.84 -4.45 10.46
N PRO A 219 -20.63 -4.67 9.89
CA PRO A 219 -20.36 -4.35 8.50
C PRO A 219 -21.09 -5.27 7.52
N GLU A 220 -21.33 -4.74 6.32
CA GLU A 220 -21.68 -5.54 5.16
C GLU A 220 -20.39 -6.00 4.46
N THR A 221 -20.32 -7.26 4.02
CA THR A 221 -19.25 -7.74 3.15
C THR A 221 -19.59 -7.39 1.70
N ILE A 222 -18.78 -6.53 1.08
CA ILE A 222 -19.00 -6.01 -0.27
C ILE A 222 -18.25 -6.85 -1.31
N VAL A 223 -16.99 -7.15 -1.07
CA VAL A 223 -16.21 -8.07 -1.88
C VAL A 223 -15.73 -9.19 -0.96
N PRO A 224 -16.31 -10.37 -1.05
CA PRO A 224 -15.84 -11.55 -0.30
C PRO A 224 -14.63 -12.18 -1.00
N ASP A 225 -13.95 -13.07 -0.28
CA ASP A 225 -12.98 -14.03 -0.82
C ASP A 225 -11.82 -13.41 -1.62
N LEU A 226 -11.38 -12.20 -1.25
CA LEU A 226 -10.12 -11.67 -1.77
C LEU A 226 -8.98 -12.64 -1.42
N PRO A 227 -8.02 -12.87 -2.34
CA PRO A 227 -6.94 -13.82 -2.11
C PRO A 227 -6.18 -13.48 -0.83
N ALA A 228 -6.30 -14.28 0.20
CA ALA A 228 -5.53 -14.20 1.43
C ALA A 228 -4.28 -15.06 1.34
N GLY A 229 -3.27 -14.75 2.13
CA GLY A 229 -2.03 -15.52 2.13
C GLY A 229 -1.05 -15.00 3.18
N PRO A 230 0.12 -15.67 3.32
CA PRO A 230 1.09 -15.33 4.36
C PRO A 230 1.80 -13.98 4.11
N ASN A 231 1.79 -13.49 2.87
CA ASN A 231 2.46 -12.27 2.46
C ASN A 231 1.47 -11.26 1.87
N HIS A 232 1.83 -9.98 1.90
CA HIS A 232 1.12 -8.87 1.30
C HIS A 232 -0.39 -8.90 1.62
N PHE A 233 -0.68 -8.80 2.90
CA PHE A 233 -2.04 -8.89 3.45
C PHE A 233 -2.78 -7.56 3.48
N SER A 234 -2.14 -6.44 3.16
CA SER A 234 -2.79 -5.14 3.04
C SER A 234 -3.70 -5.06 1.81
N ARG A 235 -4.84 -4.39 1.94
CA ARG A 235 -5.77 -4.10 0.84
C ARG A 235 -6.08 -2.62 0.85
N GLY A 236 -5.52 -1.87 -0.11
CA GLY A 236 -5.91 -0.49 -0.36
C GLY A 236 -7.32 -0.44 -0.95
N VAL A 237 -8.10 0.58 -0.63
CA VAL A 237 -9.43 0.82 -1.21
C VAL A 237 -9.55 2.29 -1.57
N ALA A 238 -9.98 2.59 -2.79
CA ALA A 238 -10.28 3.95 -3.25
C ALA A 238 -11.47 3.96 -4.21
N PHE A 239 -12.07 5.13 -4.42
CA PHE A 239 -13.17 5.30 -5.36
C PHE A 239 -12.80 6.33 -6.43
N SER A 240 -13.30 6.13 -7.67
CA SER A 240 -13.27 7.16 -8.70
C SER A 240 -14.01 8.41 -8.23
N LEU A 241 -13.65 9.59 -8.76
CA LEU A 241 -14.25 10.86 -8.32
C LEU A 241 -15.77 10.90 -8.52
N ASP A 242 -16.27 10.21 -9.55
CA ASP A 242 -17.72 10.10 -9.81
C ASP A 242 -18.41 9.02 -8.95
N GLY A 243 -17.65 8.30 -8.14
CA GLY A 243 -18.12 7.25 -7.24
C GLY A 243 -18.61 5.98 -7.94
N LYS A 244 -18.31 5.77 -9.24
CA LYS A 244 -18.83 4.61 -9.98
C LYS A 244 -17.90 3.40 -9.95
N LYS A 245 -16.61 3.60 -9.75
CA LYS A 245 -15.60 2.53 -9.66
C LYS A 245 -15.05 2.48 -8.24
N MET A 246 -14.91 1.27 -7.71
CA MET A 246 -14.12 0.95 -6.51
C MET A 246 -12.86 0.25 -6.96
N PHE A 247 -11.70 0.74 -6.51
CA PHE A 247 -10.40 0.14 -6.77
C PHE A 247 -9.90 -0.57 -5.52
N ILE A 248 -9.23 -1.73 -5.70
CA ILE A 248 -8.71 -2.54 -4.58
C ILE A 248 -7.31 -3.00 -4.96
N SER A 249 -6.32 -2.72 -4.12
CA SER A 249 -4.97 -3.26 -4.33
C SER A 249 -4.83 -4.64 -3.68
N VAL A 250 -4.19 -5.56 -4.38
CA VAL A 250 -3.93 -6.93 -3.90
C VAL A 250 -2.49 -7.31 -4.22
N GLY A 251 -1.62 -7.29 -3.23
CA GLY A 251 -0.22 -7.66 -3.41
C GLY A 251 0.00 -9.14 -3.73
N SER A 252 1.14 -9.50 -4.27
CA SER A 252 1.50 -10.86 -4.68
C SER A 252 1.46 -11.87 -3.53
N HIS A 253 1.32 -13.15 -3.85
CA HIS A 253 1.41 -14.24 -2.87
C HIS A 253 2.85 -14.44 -2.38
N SER A 254 3.81 -14.22 -3.25
CA SER A 254 5.23 -14.49 -3.00
C SER A 254 6.10 -13.25 -3.22
N ASN A 255 7.36 -13.30 -2.77
CA ASN A 255 8.37 -12.32 -3.17
C ASN A 255 8.53 -12.32 -4.70
N VAL A 256 8.71 -13.50 -5.25
CA VAL A 256 8.70 -13.82 -6.69
C VAL A 256 8.42 -15.31 -6.83
N PRO A 257 7.59 -15.75 -7.79
CA PRO A 257 7.28 -17.16 -7.98
C PRO A 257 8.55 -18.00 -8.17
N LYS A 258 8.48 -19.27 -7.85
CA LYS A 258 9.57 -20.20 -8.17
C LYS A 258 9.73 -20.32 -9.68
N SER A 259 10.95 -20.52 -10.15
CA SER A 259 11.24 -20.66 -11.59
C SER A 259 10.59 -21.87 -12.25
N ASP A 260 10.21 -22.88 -11.46
CA ASP A 260 9.50 -24.08 -11.87
C ASP A 260 7.98 -24.05 -11.53
N ALA A 261 7.48 -22.92 -11.04
CA ALA A 261 6.04 -22.72 -10.84
C ALA A 261 5.29 -22.76 -12.17
N ALA A 262 4.01 -23.13 -12.10
CA ALA A 262 3.12 -22.98 -13.25
C ALA A 262 3.08 -21.52 -13.73
N ASP A 263 2.87 -21.32 -15.03
CA ASP A 263 2.88 -20.00 -15.63
C ASP A 263 1.60 -19.81 -16.48
N PRO A 264 0.63 -19.02 -16.03
CA PRO A 264 0.61 -18.25 -14.76
C PRO A 264 0.53 -19.14 -13.51
N ASP A 265 1.13 -18.68 -12.41
CA ASP A 265 1.04 -19.38 -11.12
C ASP A 265 -0.39 -19.20 -10.55
N PRO A 266 -1.12 -20.31 -10.27
CA PRO A 266 -2.47 -20.22 -9.71
C PRO A 266 -2.54 -19.53 -8.35
N LEU A 267 -1.46 -19.49 -7.57
CA LEU A 267 -1.39 -18.80 -6.30
C LEU A 267 -1.36 -17.27 -6.46
N GLU A 268 -1.05 -16.80 -7.65
CA GLU A 268 -1.03 -15.36 -7.99
C GLU A 268 -2.33 -14.91 -8.69
N PHE A 269 -3.36 -15.76 -8.76
CA PHE A 269 -4.66 -15.36 -9.34
C PHE A 269 -5.27 -14.18 -8.55
N HIS A 270 -5.60 -13.09 -9.25
CA HIS A 270 -6.06 -11.82 -8.68
C HIS A 270 -5.10 -11.24 -7.62
N ARG A 271 -3.80 -11.47 -7.79
CA ARG A 271 -2.74 -10.92 -6.96
C ARG A 271 -1.68 -10.22 -7.81
N ALA A 272 -0.90 -9.37 -7.18
CA ALA A 272 -0.02 -8.41 -7.86
C ALA A 272 -0.81 -7.52 -8.84
N ASP A 273 -2.04 -7.19 -8.44
CA ASP A 273 -3.04 -6.51 -9.26
C ASP A 273 -3.64 -5.30 -8.52
N ILE A 274 -4.11 -4.35 -9.30
CA ILE A 274 -5.17 -3.45 -8.88
C ILE A 274 -6.46 -3.99 -9.49
N LEU A 275 -7.42 -4.34 -8.64
CA LEU A 275 -8.75 -4.77 -9.06
C LEU A 275 -9.69 -3.57 -9.14
N VAL A 276 -10.73 -3.69 -9.95
CA VAL A 276 -11.82 -2.72 -10.06
C VAL A 276 -13.16 -3.43 -9.92
N ALA A 277 -14.11 -2.79 -9.25
CA ALA A 277 -15.49 -3.27 -9.10
C ALA A 277 -16.45 -2.08 -9.06
N ASP A 278 -17.76 -2.38 -9.18
CA ASP A 278 -18.78 -1.43 -8.77
C ASP A 278 -18.72 -1.19 -7.25
N PRO A 279 -19.20 -0.07 -6.73
CA PRO A 279 -19.17 0.19 -5.28
C PRO A 279 -19.93 -0.83 -4.42
N ASP A 280 -20.84 -1.59 -5.01
CA ASP A 280 -21.55 -2.70 -4.35
C ASP A 280 -20.84 -4.07 -4.51
N GLY A 281 -19.61 -4.07 -5.03
CA GLY A 281 -18.75 -5.26 -5.19
C GLY A 281 -19.02 -6.09 -6.44
N LYS A 282 -19.99 -5.71 -7.26
CA LYS A 282 -20.26 -6.40 -8.53
C LYS A 282 -19.22 -6.06 -9.58
N ASN A 283 -19.20 -6.87 -10.65
CA ASN A 283 -18.33 -6.68 -11.81
C ASN A 283 -16.83 -6.55 -11.44
N LEU A 284 -16.38 -7.38 -10.48
CA LEU A 284 -14.97 -7.42 -10.09
C LEU A 284 -14.12 -7.93 -11.27
N ASP A 285 -13.09 -7.15 -11.62
CA ASP A 285 -12.16 -7.45 -12.70
C ASP A 285 -10.77 -6.87 -12.39
N VAL A 286 -9.77 -7.22 -13.20
CA VAL A 286 -8.41 -6.69 -13.10
C VAL A 286 -8.35 -5.34 -13.83
N TYR A 287 -7.99 -4.27 -13.09
CA TYR A 287 -7.78 -2.93 -13.65
C TYR A 287 -6.37 -2.75 -14.23
N ALA A 288 -5.34 -3.20 -13.47
CA ALA A 288 -3.94 -3.21 -13.88
C ALA A 288 -3.21 -4.37 -13.18
N TRP A 289 -2.12 -4.85 -13.75
CA TRP A 289 -1.46 -6.06 -13.31
C TRP A 289 0.06 -5.99 -13.36
N GLY A 290 0.71 -6.98 -12.73
CA GLY A 290 2.16 -6.98 -12.59
C GLY A 290 2.68 -5.92 -11.62
N ILE A 291 1.84 -5.49 -10.68
CA ILE A 291 2.12 -4.56 -9.59
C ILE A 291 2.39 -5.38 -8.34
N ARG A 292 3.66 -5.73 -8.10
CA ARG A 292 4.03 -6.73 -7.08
C ARG A 292 3.32 -6.55 -5.74
N ASN A 293 3.43 -5.40 -5.12
CA ASN A 293 2.76 -5.09 -3.87
C ASN A 293 2.34 -3.62 -3.85
N GLY A 294 1.21 -3.34 -4.50
CA GLY A 294 0.55 -2.04 -4.40
C GLY A 294 -0.05 -1.89 -3.01
N GLU A 295 0.58 -1.12 -2.13
CA GLU A 295 0.14 -0.97 -0.74
C GLU A 295 -1.05 -0.02 -0.63
N ALA A 296 -0.88 1.22 -1.03
CA ALA A 296 -1.95 2.20 -1.02
C ALA A 296 -2.35 2.62 -2.43
N ILE A 297 -3.59 3.02 -2.53
CA ILE A 297 -4.15 3.62 -3.73
C ILE A 297 -4.88 4.91 -3.38
N THR A 298 -4.74 5.92 -4.22
CA THR A 298 -5.45 7.20 -4.08
C THR A 298 -5.82 7.73 -5.46
N VAL A 299 -6.79 8.63 -5.52
CA VAL A 299 -7.22 9.26 -6.77
C VAL A 299 -6.81 10.72 -6.76
N ASN A 300 -6.13 11.17 -7.82
CA ASN A 300 -5.81 12.57 -8.01
C ASN A 300 -7.11 13.36 -8.21
N THR A 301 -7.38 14.29 -7.30
CA THR A 301 -8.62 15.07 -7.30
C THR A 301 -8.73 16.04 -8.48
N THR A 302 -7.61 16.34 -9.15
CA THR A 302 -7.55 17.22 -10.32
C THR A 302 -7.74 16.47 -11.63
N THR A 303 -7.07 15.31 -11.80
CA THR A 303 -7.08 14.55 -13.07
C THR A 303 -8.06 13.38 -13.05
N GLY A 304 -8.42 12.88 -11.88
CA GLY A 304 -9.23 11.66 -11.71
C GLY A 304 -8.43 10.36 -11.87
N GLU A 305 -7.14 10.45 -12.11
CA GLU A 305 -6.25 9.29 -12.27
C GLU A 305 -6.02 8.56 -10.94
N LEU A 306 -6.00 7.24 -11.01
CA LEU A 306 -5.63 6.38 -9.90
C LEU A 306 -4.11 6.36 -9.75
N TRP A 307 -3.62 6.45 -8.51
CA TRP A 307 -2.21 6.38 -8.15
C TRP A 307 -1.96 5.30 -7.12
N THR A 308 -0.77 4.70 -7.15
CA THR A 308 -0.34 3.68 -6.18
C THR A 308 1.11 3.87 -5.78
N SER A 309 1.43 3.44 -4.57
CA SER A 309 2.79 3.17 -4.08
C SER A 309 3.05 1.68 -4.11
N VAL A 310 4.25 1.26 -4.49
CA VAL A 310 4.55 -0.15 -4.74
C VAL A 310 5.88 -0.54 -4.12
N ASN A 311 5.86 -1.65 -3.39
CA ASN A 311 7.05 -2.30 -2.89
C ASN A 311 7.45 -3.41 -3.85
N GLU A 312 8.63 -3.28 -4.46
CA GLU A 312 9.17 -4.25 -5.38
C GLU A 312 9.82 -5.46 -4.68
N ARG A 313 10.28 -6.42 -5.47
CA ARG A 313 10.82 -7.66 -4.96
C ARG A 313 12.16 -7.49 -4.25
N ASP A 314 12.43 -8.36 -3.29
CA ASP A 314 13.69 -8.47 -2.59
C ASP A 314 14.70 -9.33 -3.35
N GLU A 315 15.96 -9.40 -2.85
CA GLU A 315 17.00 -10.36 -3.22
C GLU A 315 17.73 -10.10 -4.55
N LEU A 316 17.63 -8.90 -5.14
CA LEU A 316 18.46 -8.54 -6.30
C LEU A 316 19.68 -7.68 -5.96
N GLY A 317 19.86 -7.33 -4.69
CA GLY A 317 20.93 -6.49 -4.17
C GLY A 317 20.39 -5.21 -3.54
N ASP A 318 21.28 -4.43 -2.92
CA ASP A 318 20.90 -3.24 -2.15
C ASP A 318 20.16 -2.18 -3.00
N ASN A 319 20.56 -2.04 -4.27
CA ASN A 319 20.08 -0.97 -5.15
C ASN A 319 19.20 -1.48 -6.29
N LEU A 320 18.50 -2.64 -6.09
CA LEU A 320 17.64 -3.24 -7.12
C LEU A 320 16.59 -4.19 -6.54
N PRO A 321 15.35 -4.22 -7.09
CA PRO A 321 14.77 -3.19 -7.96
C PRO A 321 14.28 -1.99 -7.15
N PRO A 322 14.06 -0.84 -7.78
CA PRO A 322 13.51 0.33 -7.10
C PRO A 322 12.06 0.11 -6.72
N ASP A 323 11.66 0.55 -5.52
CA ASP A 323 10.26 0.80 -5.20
C ASP A 323 9.76 1.97 -6.04
N TYR A 324 8.46 2.22 -6.11
CA TYR A 324 7.97 3.29 -6.96
C TYR A 324 6.62 3.87 -6.54
N ILE A 325 6.35 5.08 -7.01
CA ILE A 325 5.04 5.73 -6.97
C ILE A 325 4.64 6.04 -8.41
N THR A 326 3.41 5.69 -8.80
CA THR A 326 2.97 5.85 -10.20
C THR A 326 1.46 6.05 -10.33
N HIS A 327 1.04 6.74 -11.41
CA HIS A 327 -0.34 6.63 -11.84
C HIS A 327 -0.61 5.25 -12.43
N VAL A 328 -1.83 4.73 -12.27
CA VAL A 328 -2.21 3.39 -12.71
C VAL A 328 -3.04 3.47 -13.98
N GLN A 329 -2.52 2.91 -15.07
CA GLN A 329 -3.19 2.88 -16.37
C GLN A 329 -4.12 1.67 -16.46
N GLU A 330 -5.36 1.86 -16.90
CA GLU A 330 -6.29 0.76 -17.16
C GLU A 330 -5.73 -0.21 -18.21
N GLY A 331 -5.68 -1.52 -17.87
CA GLY A 331 -5.03 -2.56 -18.69
C GLY A 331 -3.50 -2.55 -18.60
N GLY A 332 -2.90 -1.66 -17.83
CA GLY A 332 -1.44 -1.50 -17.72
C GLY A 332 -0.73 -2.71 -17.11
N PHE A 333 0.44 -3.06 -17.65
CA PHE A 333 1.34 -4.08 -17.12
C PHE A 333 2.60 -3.42 -16.54
N TYR A 334 2.89 -3.67 -15.26
CA TYR A 334 3.99 -3.03 -14.53
C TYR A 334 5.22 -3.94 -14.33
N GLY A 335 5.19 -5.15 -14.87
CA GLY A 335 6.38 -5.99 -15.04
C GLY A 335 6.41 -7.26 -14.20
N TRP A 336 6.07 -7.21 -12.93
CA TRP A 336 6.16 -8.38 -12.05
C TRP A 336 5.32 -9.56 -12.58
N PRO A 337 5.80 -10.81 -12.52
CA PRO A 337 7.08 -11.25 -11.95
C PRO A 337 8.25 -11.26 -12.95
N TRP A 338 8.02 -11.03 -14.23
CA TRP A 338 9.00 -11.27 -15.31
C TRP A 338 9.93 -10.09 -15.59
N TYR A 339 9.45 -8.88 -15.30
CA TYR A 339 10.15 -7.62 -15.55
C TYR A 339 10.05 -6.69 -14.34
N TYR A 340 10.91 -5.67 -14.28
CA TYR A 340 10.90 -4.59 -13.30
C TYR A 340 11.34 -3.27 -13.94
N ALA A 341 10.88 -2.15 -13.44
CA ALA A 341 11.22 -0.80 -13.91
C ALA A 341 11.23 -0.71 -15.45
N GLY A 342 10.14 -1.12 -16.08
CA GLY A 342 10.03 -1.30 -17.54
C GLY A 342 10.50 -2.67 -17.99
N GLY A 343 11.15 -2.73 -19.16
CA GLY A 343 11.55 -3.99 -19.80
C GLY A 343 12.82 -4.66 -19.26
N ASN A 344 13.27 -4.37 -18.03
CA ASN A 344 14.39 -5.06 -17.38
C ASN A 344 13.93 -6.44 -16.94
N GLN A 345 14.51 -7.51 -17.52
CA GLN A 345 14.08 -8.87 -17.23
C GLN A 345 14.57 -9.35 -15.85
N ASP A 346 13.68 -9.93 -15.07
CA ASP A 346 14.02 -10.59 -13.82
C ASP A 346 14.94 -11.81 -14.11
N PRO A 347 16.12 -11.92 -13.46
CA PRO A 347 17.08 -12.98 -13.74
C PRO A 347 16.59 -14.38 -13.41
N ARG A 348 15.48 -14.53 -12.66
CA ARG A 348 14.84 -15.82 -12.37
C ARG A 348 14.09 -16.37 -13.59
N PHE A 349 13.67 -15.50 -14.51
CA PHE A 349 12.84 -15.84 -15.66
C PHE A 349 13.49 -15.49 -17.01
N PRO A 350 14.73 -15.92 -17.28
CA PRO A 350 15.44 -15.52 -18.49
C PRO A 350 14.69 -15.99 -19.74
N GLY A 351 14.37 -15.03 -20.65
CA GLY A 351 13.70 -15.29 -21.92
C GLY A 351 12.20 -15.60 -21.79
N LYS A 352 11.59 -15.51 -20.60
CA LYS A 352 10.13 -15.68 -20.42
C LYS A 352 9.38 -14.43 -20.88
N HIS A 353 8.24 -14.65 -21.51
CA HIS A 353 7.29 -13.61 -21.94
C HIS A 353 7.91 -12.43 -22.71
N PRO A 354 8.74 -12.66 -23.75
CA PRO A 354 9.40 -11.58 -24.49
C PRO A 354 8.39 -10.62 -25.14
N GLU A 355 7.17 -11.05 -25.40
CA GLU A 355 6.06 -10.22 -25.91
C GLU A 355 5.56 -9.18 -24.92
N LEU A 356 5.87 -9.33 -23.63
CA LEU A 356 5.51 -8.39 -22.56
C LEU A 356 6.62 -7.36 -22.29
N GLN A 357 7.85 -7.58 -22.75
CA GLN A 357 8.99 -6.71 -22.46
C GLN A 357 8.71 -5.24 -22.83
N ALA A 358 8.23 -5.01 -24.05
CA ALA A 358 7.92 -3.67 -24.53
C ALA A 358 6.62 -3.09 -23.97
N LYS A 359 5.82 -3.91 -23.29
CA LYS A 359 4.56 -3.50 -22.65
C LYS A 359 4.74 -3.15 -21.17
N ALA A 360 5.85 -3.58 -20.55
CA ALA A 360 6.13 -3.29 -19.16
C ALA A 360 6.35 -1.78 -18.99
N ILE A 361 5.47 -1.16 -18.22
CA ILE A 361 5.47 0.28 -17.97
C ILE A 361 6.64 0.64 -17.07
N VAL A 362 7.36 1.70 -17.41
CA VAL A 362 8.28 2.35 -16.48
C VAL A 362 7.45 3.23 -15.55
N PRO A 363 7.47 3.00 -14.22
CA PRO A 363 6.74 3.85 -13.29
C PRO A 363 7.15 5.32 -13.33
N ASP A 364 6.24 6.23 -12.94
CA ASP A 364 6.48 7.68 -13.01
C ASP A 364 7.64 8.14 -12.13
N VAL A 365 7.76 7.58 -10.93
CA VAL A 365 8.79 7.96 -9.95
C VAL A 365 9.40 6.69 -9.35
N LEU A 366 10.65 6.43 -9.68
CA LEU A 366 11.43 5.38 -9.07
C LEU A 366 12.01 5.90 -7.75
N MET A 367 11.80 5.12 -6.69
CA MET A 367 12.24 5.42 -5.33
C MET A 367 13.55 4.67 -5.03
N GLU A 368 14.21 5.00 -3.91
CA GLU A 368 15.27 4.13 -3.40
C GLU A 368 14.74 2.69 -3.27
N PRO A 369 15.52 1.70 -3.71
CA PRO A 369 15.14 0.30 -3.55
C PRO A 369 14.90 -0.08 -2.09
N HIS A 370 13.85 -0.86 -1.87
CA HIS A 370 13.48 -1.38 -0.56
C HIS A 370 13.00 -0.33 0.46
N ASN A 371 12.65 0.89 0.02
CA ASN A 371 12.10 1.95 0.89
C ASN A 371 10.81 1.53 1.59
N ALA A 372 10.11 0.56 1.04
CA ALA A 372 8.79 0.13 1.48
C ALA A 372 7.78 1.29 1.44
N SER A 373 7.57 1.86 0.25
CA SER A 373 6.57 2.91 0.01
C SER A 373 5.18 2.41 0.37
N LEU A 374 4.50 3.06 1.33
CA LEU A 374 3.21 2.62 1.83
C LEU A 374 2.09 3.58 1.42
N ASN A 375 1.61 4.44 2.30
CA ASN A 375 0.47 5.29 2.01
C ASN A 375 0.87 6.57 1.28
N ILE A 376 0.00 7.04 0.39
CA ILE A 376 0.18 8.26 -0.40
C ILE A 376 -1.07 9.14 -0.35
N THR A 377 -0.90 10.46 -0.41
CA THR A 377 -2.00 11.42 -0.44
C THR A 377 -1.66 12.67 -1.23
N PHE A 378 -2.61 13.18 -2.03
CA PHE A 378 -2.49 14.49 -2.65
C PHE A 378 -2.78 15.59 -1.63
N TYR A 379 -1.96 16.62 -1.62
CA TYR A 379 -2.13 17.75 -0.72
C TYR A 379 -3.11 18.79 -1.30
N GLU A 380 -4.32 18.80 -0.81
CA GLU A 380 -5.35 19.78 -1.15
C GLU A 380 -5.61 20.81 -0.03
N GLY A 381 -4.76 20.78 1.00
CA GLY A 381 -4.82 21.70 2.13
C GLY A 381 -4.55 23.15 1.74
N LYS A 382 -4.87 24.05 2.68
CA LYS A 382 -4.65 25.50 2.50
C LYS A 382 -3.62 26.07 3.49
N GLN A 383 -3.10 25.24 4.38
CA GLN A 383 -2.17 25.69 5.43
C GLN A 383 -0.74 25.80 4.91
N PHE A 384 -0.30 24.85 4.06
CA PHE A 384 1.03 24.90 3.46
C PHE A 384 1.10 25.97 2.35
N PRO A 385 2.30 26.46 2.01
CA PRO A 385 2.50 27.36 0.88
C PRO A 385 1.89 26.81 -0.43
N LYS A 386 1.48 27.70 -1.33
CA LYS A 386 0.75 27.36 -2.56
C LYS A 386 1.46 26.32 -3.43
N GLN A 387 2.79 26.28 -3.42
CA GLN A 387 3.57 25.29 -4.20
C GLN A 387 3.33 23.83 -3.78
N PHE A 388 2.82 23.60 -2.57
CA PHE A 388 2.49 22.25 -2.10
C PHE A 388 1.12 21.78 -2.55
N LYS A 389 0.25 22.69 -3.01
CA LYS A 389 -1.10 22.30 -3.44
C LYS A 389 -1.04 21.43 -4.69
N GLY A 390 -1.72 20.30 -4.66
CA GLY A 390 -1.74 19.30 -5.72
C GLY A 390 -0.48 18.43 -5.81
N GLN A 391 0.49 18.63 -4.89
CA GLN A 391 1.64 17.73 -4.78
C GLN A 391 1.26 16.44 -4.07
N LEU A 392 2.00 15.36 -4.28
CA LEU A 392 1.77 14.07 -3.64
C LEU A 392 2.76 13.88 -2.48
N PHE A 393 2.26 13.49 -1.32
CA PHE A 393 3.09 13.01 -0.20
C PHE A 393 3.02 11.50 -0.12
N GLY A 394 4.16 10.84 0.16
CA GLY A 394 4.29 9.41 0.36
C GLY A 394 5.01 9.09 1.67
N ALA A 395 4.58 8.04 2.36
CA ALA A 395 5.26 7.53 3.55
C ALA A 395 6.13 6.33 3.16
N GLU A 396 7.42 6.43 3.47
CA GLU A 396 8.42 5.40 3.28
C GLU A 396 8.68 4.71 4.62
N HIS A 397 8.33 3.43 4.71
CA HIS A 397 8.35 2.68 5.97
C HIS A 397 9.75 2.24 6.39
N GLY A 398 10.67 2.22 5.43
CA GLY A 398 12.07 1.92 5.60
C GLY A 398 12.48 0.49 5.28
N SER A 399 13.69 0.37 4.79
CA SER A 399 14.26 -0.84 4.23
C SER A 399 14.56 -1.91 5.28
N TRP A 400 14.44 -3.17 4.86
CA TRP A 400 14.98 -4.33 5.59
C TRP A 400 15.96 -5.15 4.74
N ASN A 401 15.76 -5.19 3.42
CA ASN A 401 16.59 -5.97 2.48
C ASN A 401 17.72 -5.11 1.88
N ARG A 402 18.44 -4.42 2.73
CA ARG A 402 19.55 -3.53 2.35
C ARG A 402 20.63 -3.53 3.44
N SER A 403 21.89 -3.39 3.04
CA SER A 403 23.04 -3.39 3.95
C SER A 403 23.08 -2.14 4.84
N VAL A 404 22.67 -0.99 4.30
CA VAL A 404 22.50 0.27 5.02
C VAL A 404 21.06 0.75 4.82
N ARG A 405 20.41 1.17 5.90
CA ARG A 405 19.01 1.60 5.89
C ARG A 405 18.79 2.78 4.94
N THR A 406 17.60 2.79 4.32
CA THR A 406 17.08 3.91 3.52
C THR A 406 15.56 3.99 3.71
N GLY A 407 14.96 5.12 3.34
CA GLY A 407 13.59 5.41 3.71
C GLY A 407 13.48 5.69 5.20
N TYR A 408 12.39 5.39 5.85
CA TYR A 408 12.04 5.87 7.18
C TYR A 408 11.77 7.37 7.16
N GLU A 409 10.95 7.79 6.22
CA GLU A 409 10.68 9.22 5.99
C GLU A 409 9.31 9.45 5.36
N VAL A 410 8.92 10.70 5.23
CA VAL A 410 7.85 11.11 4.32
C VAL A 410 8.48 11.90 3.18
N VAL A 411 8.12 11.55 1.97
CA VAL A 411 8.60 12.22 0.76
C VAL A 411 7.53 13.10 0.14
N LEU A 412 7.98 14.07 -0.66
CA LEU A 412 7.18 14.90 -1.53
C LEU A 412 7.48 14.51 -2.98
N VAL A 413 6.48 14.10 -3.74
CA VAL A 413 6.58 13.87 -5.18
C VAL A 413 6.04 15.09 -5.91
N PRO A 414 6.90 15.81 -6.66
CA PRO A 414 6.48 17.00 -7.41
C PRO A 414 5.56 16.63 -8.58
N ILE A 415 4.37 17.24 -8.60
CA ILE A 415 3.37 17.09 -9.66
C ILE A 415 3.31 18.38 -10.48
N LYS A 416 3.47 18.29 -11.78
CA LYS A 416 3.38 19.40 -12.71
C LYS A 416 2.38 19.09 -13.84
N ASN A 417 1.37 19.93 -13.99
CA ASN A 417 0.30 19.72 -14.98
C ASN A 417 -0.39 18.34 -14.86
N GLY A 418 -0.56 17.84 -13.63
CA GLY A 418 -1.20 16.55 -13.35
C GLY A 418 -0.27 15.34 -13.39
N HIS A 419 0.98 15.47 -13.83
CA HIS A 419 1.95 14.37 -13.96
C HIS A 419 3.13 14.54 -13.01
N ALA A 420 3.69 13.44 -12.53
CA ALA A 420 4.93 13.49 -11.75
C ALA A 420 6.12 13.94 -12.62
N THR A 421 7.09 14.60 -11.99
CA THR A 421 8.31 15.07 -12.69
C THR A 421 9.37 13.98 -12.86
N GLY A 422 9.17 12.80 -12.25
CA GLY A 422 10.17 11.73 -12.13
C GLY A 422 11.08 11.89 -10.91
N GLU A 423 10.88 12.93 -10.13
CA GLU A 423 11.66 13.26 -8.94
C GLU A 423 10.85 13.07 -7.68
N TYR A 424 11.54 12.88 -6.55
CA TYR A 424 10.95 13.02 -5.22
C TYR A 424 11.90 13.78 -4.29
N GLN A 425 11.36 14.32 -3.21
CA GLN A 425 12.11 15.13 -2.25
C GLN A 425 11.87 14.64 -0.84
N ASP A 426 12.93 14.52 -0.03
CA ASP A 426 12.82 14.26 1.41
C ASP A 426 12.01 15.39 2.06
N PHE A 427 10.95 15.05 2.78
CA PHE A 427 10.10 16.05 3.44
C PHE A 427 10.15 15.94 4.97
N LEU A 428 9.90 14.75 5.53
CA LEU A 428 9.94 14.52 6.98
C LEU A 428 10.91 13.38 7.26
N THR A 429 12.07 13.68 7.85
CA THR A 429 13.18 12.74 8.04
C THR A 429 13.57 12.60 9.50
N GLY A 430 14.62 11.80 9.78
CA GLY A 430 15.22 11.69 11.11
C GLY A 430 14.65 10.58 11.98
N PHE A 431 13.95 9.60 11.40
CA PHE A 431 13.41 8.43 12.11
C PHE A 431 14.46 7.33 12.37
N VAL A 432 15.68 7.54 11.90
CA VAL A 432 16.83 6.68 12.15
C VAL A 432 17.85 7.43 12.99
N THR A 433 18.40 6.79 14.02
CA THR A 433 19.44 7.37 14.88
C THR A 433 20.78 7.45 14.11
N PRO A 434 21.74 8.29 14.56
CA PRO A 434 23.08 8.32 13.96
C PRO A 434 23.80 6.97 14.00
N ALA A 435 23.41 6.08 14.91
CA ALA A 435 23.93 4.72 15.01
C ALA A 435 23.30 3.74 13.99
N GLY A 436 22.29 4.17 13.23
CA GLY A 436 21.59 3.35 12.24
C GLY A 436 20.45 2.52 12.80
N GLU A 437 19.95 2.83 14.01
CA GLU A 437 18.78 2.18 14.59
C GLU A 437 17.53 2.99 14.25
N CYS A 438 16.45 2.34 13.78
CA CYS A 438 15.18 3.04 13.57
C CYS A 438 14.41 3.18 14.89
N TRP A 439 13.84 4.36 15.13
CA TRP A 439 12.94 4.60 16.26
C TRP A 439 11.51 4.89 15.82
N GLY A 440 11.32 5.30 14.57
CA GLY A 440 10.02 5.56 13.95
C GLY A 440 9.96 4.95 12.55
N ARG A 441 8.74 4.70 12.08
CA ARG A 441 8.43 4.08 10.79
C ARG A 441 7.15 4.69 10.23
N PRO A 442 7.24 5.73 9.39
CA PRO A 442 6.06 6.34 8.76
C PRO A 442 5.25 5.34 7.95
N VAL A 443 3.92 5.39 8.05
CA VAL A 443 3.01 4.48 7.34
C VAL A 443 1.94 5.22 6.58
N GLY A 444 1.10 5.99 7.27
CA GLY A 444 -0.05 6.68 6.72
C GLY A 444 0.20 8.17 6.62
N VAL A 445 -0.30 8.78 5.56
CA VAL A 445 -0.30 10.23 5.37
C VAL A 445 -1.70 10.70 5.01
N ALA A 446 -2.19 11.78 5.63
CA ALA A 446 -3.47 12.40 5.33
C ALA A 446 -3.42 13.91 5.54
N VAL A 447 -4.26 14.65 4.83
CA VAL A 447 -4.43 16.09 5.02
C VAL A 447 -5.59 16.32 5.99
N ALA A 448 -5.31 16.93 7.13
CA ALA A 448 -6.33 17.30 8.11
C ALA A 448 -7.22 18.44 7.61
N SER A 449 -8.36 18.64 8.23
CA SER A 449 -9.32 19.69 7.86
C SER A 449 -8.75 21.11 7.97
N ASP A 450 -7.78 21.33 8.86
CA ASP A 450 -7.06 22.59 8.99
C ASP A 450 -5.93 22.76 7.97
N GLY A 451 -5.67 21.74 7.14
CA GLY A 451 -4.63 21.70 6.12
C GLY A 451 -3.27 21.23 6.64
N SER A 452 -3.12 20.84 7.89
CA SER A 452 -1.90 20.16 8.36
C SER A 452 -1.76 18.77 7.74
N LEU A 453 -0.52 18.27 7.62
CA LEU A 453 -0.24 16.89 7.21
C LEU A 453 -0.15 16.01 8.46
N MET A 454 -0.93 14.94 8.48
CA MET A 454 -0.91 13.92 9.52
C MET A 454 -0.09 12.73 9.05
N VAL A 455 0.74 12.18 9.93
CA VAL A 455 1.60 11.03 9.63
C VAL A 455 1.47 10.01 10.74
N THR A 456 1.04 8.79 10.42
CA THR A 456 1.08 7.68 11.37
C THR A 456 2.46 7.03 11.37
N ASP A 457 2.89 6.57 12.55
CA ASP A 457 4.20 5.97 12.79
C ASP A 457 4.02 4.72 13.66
N ASP A 458 4.16 3.54 13.06
CA ASP A 458 3.99 2.28 13.77
C ASP A 458 5.24 1.84 14.56
N GLY A 459 6.38 2.49 14.29
CA GLY A 459 7.60 2.27 15.05
C GLY A 459 7.53 2.88 16.44
N SER A 460 7.03 4.09 16.57
CA SER A 460 6.84 4.80 17.85
C SER A 460 5.40 4.72 18.41
N ASN A 461 4.48 4.09 17.68
CA ASN A 461 3.04 4.02 18.02
C ASN A 461 2.41 5.41 18.16
N SER A 462 2.76 6.32 17.28
CA SER A 462 2.40 7.74 17.37
C SER A 462 1.73 8.25 16.09
N ILE A 463 1.09 9.39 16.19
CA ILE A 463 0.60 10.17 15.05
C ILE A 463 1.25 11.55 15.14
N TRP A 464 1.96 11.92 14.09
CA TRP A 464 2.61 13.22 13.94
C TRP A 464 1.71 14.18 13.18
N ARG A 465 1.78 15.46 13.52
CA ARG A 465 1.12 16.57 12.84
C ARG A 465 2.18 17.55 12.36
N VAL A 466 2.18 17.81 11.06
CA VAL A 466 3.09 18.78 10.44
C VAL A 466 2.30 20.01 10.03
N THR A 467 2.70 21.18 10.51
CA THR A 467 2.07 22.46 10.24
C THR A 467 3.08 23.42 9.62
N TYR A 468 2.60 24.41 8.87
CA TYR A 468 3.44 25.50 8.36
C TYR A 468 3.23 26.74 9.21
N ALA A 469 4.30 27.19 9.87
CA ALA A 469 4.29 28.43 10.62
C ALA A 469 4.59 29.59 9.64
N LYS A 470 3.56 30.39 9.33
CA LYS A 470 3.82 31.66 8.63
C LYS A 470 4.78 32.49 9.48
N LYS A 471 5.95 32.84 8.93
CA LYS A 471 6.82 33.86 9.52
C LYS A 471 6.17 35.21 9.39
#